data_81c6d5430136cda53bd36abd063c757b
#
_entry.id   81c6d5430136cda53bd36abd063c757b
#
_cell.length_a   1.000
_cell.length_b   1.000
_cell.length_c   1.000
_cell.angle_alpha   90.00
_cell.angle_beta   90.00
_cell.angle_gamma   90.00
#
_symmetry.space_group_name_H-M   'P 1'
#
loop_
_entity.id
_entity.type
_entity.pdbx_description
1 polymer ?
#
loop_
_entity_poly.entity_id
_entity_poly.type
_entity_poly.pdbx_seq_one_letter_code
_entity_poly.pdbx_strand_id
1 'polypeptide(L)'
;MTIACIDVGYTESESKPTTAIAACVVINDWRDSHSASEYTLRIRNVRDYEPGQFYRRELPCIEAVLTKLPQLPRCIVVDGYVWLDDEDHPGLGAYLYRFLNECIPVIGVAKNPFKHSTHATHLRRGGSARPLYITAVGIPIAQAVHNIAAMHGPHRFPSILRRVDRLSRGEQTS
;
A
#
# COMPACT_ATOMS: atom_id res chain seq x y z
N MET A 1 7.57 -1.45 17.93
CA MET A 1 6.28 -1.28 17.19
C MET A 1 6.60 -1.06 15.73
N THR A 2 6.08 -1.88 14.82
CA THR A 2 6.46 -1.96 13.41
C THR A 2 5.49 -1.22 12.48
N ILE A 3 5.94 -0.93 11.26
CA ILE A 3 5.16 -0.38 10.15
C ILE A 3 5.19 -1.41 9.04
N ALA A 4 4.06 -1.72 8.42
CA ALA A 4 3.97 -2.63 7.29
C ALA A 4 3.67 -1.85 6.00
N CYS A 5 4.48 -2.05 4.97
CA CYS A 5 4.22 -1.54 3.62
C CYS A 5 3.78 -2.73 2.76
N ILE A 6 2.60 -2.62 2.13
CA ILE A 6 1.97 -3.73 1.43
C ILE A 6 1.65 -3.34 0.00
N ASP A 7 1.88 -4.27 -0.92
CA ASP A 7 1.51 -4.16 -2.32
C ASP A 7 1.09 -5.52 -2.88
N VAL A 8 0.25 -5.51 -3.91
CA VAL A 8 -0.25 -6.73 -4.57
C VAL A 8 -0.02 -6.62 -6.07
N GLY A 9 0.81 -7.50 -6.60
CA GLY A 9 1.04 -7.63 -8.03
C GLY A 9 0.22 -8.78 -8.62
N TYR A 10 -0.21 -8.63 -9.87
CA TYR A 10 -1.04 -9.61 -10.57
C TYR A 10 -0.34 -10.13 -11.82
N THR A 11 -0.53 -11.42 -12.09
CA THR A 11 -0.17 -12.04 -13.36
C THR A 11 -1.45 -12.50 -14.03
N GLU A 12 -1.80 -11.83 -15.11
CA GLU A 12 -2.98 -12.14 -15.93
C GLU A 12 -2.55 -12.92 -17.18
N SER A 13 -3.36 -13.90 -17.57
CA SER A 13 -3.16 -14.69 -18.78
C SER A 13 -4.52 -15.10 -19.34
N GLU A 14 -4.72 -14.99 -20.63
CA GLU A 14 -5.96 -15.40 -21.30
C GLU A 14 -6.29 -16.89 -21.11
N SER A 15 -5.28 -17.71 -20.85
CA SER A 15 -5.41 -19.17 -20.76
C SER A 15 -5.33 -19.75 -19.36
N LYS A 16 -5.06 -18.92 -18.33
CA LYS A 16 -4.88 -19.37 -16.95
C LYS A 16 -5.60 -18.44 -15.96
N PRO A 17 -6.09 -18.96 -14.84
CA PRO A 17 -6.63 -18.10 -13.78
C PRO A 17 -5.63 -17.06 -13.33
N THR A 18 -6.12 -15.86 -13.03
CA THR A 18 -5.30 -14.77 -12.49
C THR A 18 -4.64 -15.19 -11.18
N THR A 19 -3.35 -14.94 -11.08
CA THR A 19 -2.60 -15.13 -9.84
C THR A 19 -2.12 -13.79 -9.30
N ALA A 20 -1.97 -13.71 -7.98
CA ALA A 20 -1.42 -12.53 -7.32
C ALA A 20 -0.23 -12.90 -6.45
N ILE A 21 0.66 -11.93 -6.22
CA ILE A 21 1.66 -11.97 -5.17
C ILE A 21 1.38 -10.80 -4.25
N ALA A 22 0.94 -11.12 -3.03
CA ALA A 22 0.86 -10.14 -1.97
C ALA A 22 2.23 -10.05 -1.29
N ALA A 23 2.79 -8.86 -1.21
CA ALA A 23 4.07 -8.58 -0.59
C ALA A 23 3.90 -7.63 0.60
N CYS A 24 4.62 -7.89 1.67
CA CYS A 24 4.65 -7.05 2.85
C CYS A 24 6.10 -6.84 3.29
N VAL A 25 6.52 -5.60 3.38
CA VAL A 25 7.82 -5.18 3.91
C VAL A 25 7.60 -4.49 5.24
N VAL A 26 8.24 -5.01 6.29
CA VAL A 26 8.13 -4.48 7.65
C VAL A 26 9.37 -3.66 7.99
N ILE A 27 9.17 -2.49 8.57
CA ILE A 27 10.22 -1.60 9.09
C ILE A 27 9.92 -1.24 10.54
N ASN A 28 10.92 -0.84 11.31
CA ASN A 28 10.80 -0.41 12.69
C ASN A 28 10.62 1.11 12.81
N ASP A 29 11.26 1.86 11.92
CA ASP A 29 11.18 3.33 11.85
C ASP A 29 10.93 3.80 10.40
N TRP A 30 10.29 4.97 10.26
CA TRP A 30 10.00 5.56 8.95
C TRP A 30 11.24 5.87 8.11
N ARG A 31 12.39 6.07 8.75
CA ARG A 31 13.67 6.39 8.10
C ARG A 31 14.51 5.17 7.77
N ASP A 32 14.05 3.97 8.11
CA ASP A 32 14.80 2.76 7.83
C ASP A 32 15.11 2.62 6.35
N SER A 33 16.37 2.34 6.04
CA SER A 33 16.85 2.09 4.67
C SER A 33 16.66 0.64 4.24
N HIS A 34 16.49 -0.27 5.20
CA HIS A 34 16.33 -1.70 5.00
C HIS A 34 15.11 -2.23 5.76
N SER A 35 14.58 -3.32 5.26
CA SER A 35 13.49 -4.04 5.92
C SER A 35 13.96 -4.76 7.19
N ALA A 36 13.12 -4.77 8.22
CA ALA A 36 13.28 -5.66 9.38
C ALA A 36 12.86 -7.08 9.02
N SER A 37 11.83 -7.23 8.19
CA SER A 37 11.37 -8.52 7.63
C SER A 37 10.56 -8.30 6.36
N GLU A 38 10.50 -9.35 5.53
CA GLU A 38 9.76 -9.35 4.28
C GLU A 38 8.93 -10.62 4.16
N TYR A 39 7.70 -10.48 3.70
CA TYR A 39 6.78 -11.58 3.51
C TYR A 39 6.19 -11.50 2.11
N THR A 40 6.10 -12.63 1.44
CA THR A 40 5.39 -12.77 0.18
C THR A 40 4.45 -13.97 0.23
N LEU A 41 3.30 -13.84 -0.39
CA LEU A 41 2.33 -14.91 -0.51
C LEU A 41 1.78 -14.95 -1.93
N ARG A 42 1.94 -16.09 -2.60
CA ARG A 42 1.33 -16.33 -3.90
C ARG A 42 -0.10 -16.84 -3.72
N ILE A 43 -1.04 -16.14 -4.35
CA ILE A 43 -2.47 -16.43 -4.29
C ILE A 43 -2.94 -16.85 -5.68
N ARG A 44 -3.61 -17.99 -5.76
CA ARG A 44 -4.18 -18.52 -7.01
C ARG A 44 -5.68 -18.23 -7.05
N ASN A 45 -6.23 -18.18 -8.27
CA ASN A 45 -7.67 -17.97 -8.49
C ASN A 45 -8.18 -16.66 -7.86
N VAL A 46 -7.43 -15.59 -8.07
CA VAL A 46 -7.87 -14.25 -7.66
C VAL A 46 -9.06 -13.82 -8.52
N ARG A 47 -10.01 -13.10 -7.93
CA ARG A 47 -11.15 -12.56 -8.66
C ARG A 47 -10.71 -11.71 -9.85
N ASP A 48 -11.47 -11.74 -10.92
CA ASP A 48 -11.26 -10.89 -12.08
C ASP A 48 -11.41 -9.41 -11.71
N TYR A 49 -10.78 -8.55 -12.50
CA TYR A 49 -10.89 -7.12 -12.32
C TYR A 49 -12.30 -6.63 -12.65
N GLU A 50 -12.93 -5.98 -11.68
CA GLU A 50 -14.20 -5.27 -11.87
C GLU A 50 -13.94 -3.75 -11.76
N PRO A 51 -14.24 -2.95 -12.81
CA PRO A 51 -14.08 -1.50 -12.74
C PRO A 51 -14.81 -0.88 -11.56
N GLY A 52 -14.11 -0.04 -10.78
CA GLY A 52 -14.64 0.62 -9.59
C GLY A 52 -14.71 -0.27 -8.33
N GLN A 53 -14.36 -1.55 -8.41
CA GLN A 53 -14.37 -2.49 -7.29
C GLN A 53 -12.98 -3.14 -7.06
N PHE A 54 -11.93 -2.39 -7.35
CA PHE A 54 -10.54 -2.84 -7.23
C PHE A 54 -10.21 -3.42 -5.86
N TYR A 55 -10.75 -2.84 -4.78
CA TYR A 55 -10.55 -3.32 -3.42
C TYR A 55 -11.02 -4.76 -3.20
N ARG A 56 -12.07 -5.24 -3.91
CA ARG A 56 -12.58 -6.61 -3.77
C ARG A 56 -11.60 -7.67 -4.23
N ARG A 57 -10.71 -7.29 -5.13
CA ARG A 57 -9.64 -8.15 -5.63
C ARG A 57 -8.42 -8.11 -4.71
N GLU A 58 -8.09 -6.95 -4.19
CA GLU A 58 -6.85 -6.69 -3.49
C GLU A 58 -6.92 -6.95 -1.99
N LEU A 59 -8.03 -6.57 -1.35
CA LEU A 59 -8.21 -6.72 0.08
C LEU A 59 -7.98 -8.16 0.59
N PRO A 60 -8.55 -9.22 -0.02
CA PRO A 60 -8.28 -10.59 0.41
C PRO A 60 -6.80 -11.00 0.32
N CYS A 61 -6.07 -10.43 -0.64
CA CYS A 61 -4.64 -10.68 -0.79
C CYS A 61 -3.84 -10.01 0.33
N ILE A 62 -4.22 -8.78 0.69
CA ILE A 62 -3.62 -8.05 1.81
C ILE A 62 -3.93 -8.77 3.14
N GLU A 63 -5.17 -9.16 3.36
CA GLU A 63 -5.57 -9.93 4.53
C GLU A 63 -4.71 -11.19 4.68
N ALA A 64 -4.55 -11.93 3.60
CA ALA A 64 -3.78 -13.17 3.60
C ALA A 64 -2.29 -12.95 3.95
N VAL A 65 -1.64 -11.90 3.43
CA VAL A 65 -0.23 -11.64 3.77
C VAL A 65 -0.07 -11.12 5.19
N LEU A 66 -1.04 -10.37 5.73
CA LEU A 66 -1.03 -9.90 7.11
C LEU A 66 -1.04 -11.06 8.12
N THR A 67 -1.66 -12.21 7.79
CA THR A 67 -1.62 -13.41 8.67
C THR A 67 -0.22 -13.99 8.84
N LYS A 68 0.74 -13.61 8.00
CA LYS A 68 2.13 -14.08 8.10
C LYS A 68 2.95 -13.26 9.11
N LEU A 69 2.46 -12.12 9.54
CA LEU A 69 3.16 -11.29 10.51
C LEU A 69 3.03 -11.91 11.92
N PRO A 70 4.11 -11.96 12.70
CA PRO A 70 4.06 -12.48 14.06
C PRO A 70 3.26 -11.60 15.01
N GLN A 71 3.10 -10.32 14.66
CA GLN A 71 2.29 -9.34 15.39
C GLN A 71 1.78 -8.27 14.42
N LEU A 72 0.64 -7.68 14.74
CA LEU A 72 0.07 -6.60 13.93
C LEU A 72 0.96 -5.34 14.02
N PRO A 73 1.12 -4.62 12.89
CA PRO A 73 1.89 -3.39 12.86
C PRO A 73 1.10 -2.24 13.53
N ARG A 74 1.80 -1.18 13.91
CA ARG A 74 1.16 0.05 14.42
C ARG A 74 0.57 0.94 13.31
N CYS A 75 0.97 0.72 12.06
CA CYS A 75 0.50 1.47 10.90
C CYS A 75 0.73 0.63 9.64
N ILE A 76 -0.16 0.75 8.67
CA ILE A 76 -0.03 0.09 7.37
C ILE A 76 0.02 1.16 6.27
N VAL A 77 0.92 0.96 5.31
CA VAL A 77 1.02 1.74 4.07
C VAL A 77 0.64 0.86 2.90
N VAL A 78 -0.30 1.31 2.07
CA VAL A 78 -0.75 0.59 0.86
C VAL A 78 -0.51 1.43 -0.39
N ASP A 79 -0.23 0.79 -1.55
CA ASP A 79 -0.25 1.45 -2.85
C ASP A 79 -1.71 1.68 -3.25
N GLY A 80 -2.13 2.95 -3.26
CA GLY A 80 -3.50 3.34 -3.58
C GLY A 80 -4.09 4.39 -2.66
N TYR A 81 -5.41 4.47 -2.65
CA TYR A 81 -6.16 5.48 -1.92
C TYR A 81 -6.91 4.91 -0.71
N VAL A 82 -6.98 5.71 0.37
CA VAL A 82 -7.92 5.48 1.47
C VAL A 82 -9.31 5.98 1.07
N TRP A 83 -9.40 7.21 0.60
CA TRP A 83 -10.62 7.86 0.13
C TRP A 83 -10.46 8.19 -1.35
N LEU A 84 -11.50 7.96 -2.16
CA LEU A 84 -11.45 8.12 -3.61
C LEU A 84 -11.80 9.55 -4.06
N ASP A 85 -12.61 10.26 -3.28
CA ASP A 85 -13.08 11.60 -3.59
C ASP A 85 -13.44 12.41 -2.34
N ASP A 86 -13.97 13.62 -2.55
CA ASP A 86 -14.32 14.57 -1.51
C ASP A 86 -15.59 14.21 -0.73
N GLU A 87 -16.32 13.19 -1.17
CA GLU A 87 -17.51 12.65 -0.51
C GLU A 87 -17.18 11.43 0.37
N ASP A 88 -15.89 11.20 0.63
CA ASP A 88 -15.38 10.07 1.42
C ASP A 88 -15.80 8.68 0.88
N HIS A 89 -15.89 8.55 -0.46
CA HIS A 89 -16.09 7.23 -1.04
C HIS A 89 -14.88 6.34 -0.72
N PRO A 90 -15.11 5.19 -0.09
CA PRO A 90 -14.02 4.36 0.41
C PRO A 90 -13.23 3.72 -0.72
N GLY A 91 -11.90 3.88 -0.64
CA GLY A 91 -10.91 3.13 -1.40
C GLY A 91 -10.40 1.91 -0.63
N LEU A 92 -9.38 1.27 -1.16
CA LEU A 92 -8.75 0.09 -0.57
C LEU A 92 -8.36 0.30 0.90
N GLY A 93 -7.73 1.43 1.22
CA GLY A 93 -7.25 1.71 2.58
C GLY A 93 -8.38 1.86 3.59
N ALA A 94 -9.53 2.43 3.20
CA ALA A 94 -10.69 2.54 4.09
C ALA A 94 -11.33 1.17 4.36
N TYR A 95 -11.42 0.31 3.35
CA TYR A 95 -11.91 -1.06 3.54
C TYR A 95 -10.96 -1.87 4.43
N LEU A 96 -9.65 -1.73 4.23
CA LEU A 96 -8.65 -2.39 5.08
C LEU A 96 -8.75 -1.91 6.54
N TYR A 97 -8.90 -0.62 6.77
CA TYR A 97 -9.08 -0.05 8.10
C TYR A 97 -10.30 -0.64 8.81
N ARG A 98 -11.45 -0.73 8.12
CA ARG A 98 -12.66 -1.37 8.65
C ARG A 98 -12.44 -2.85 8.93
N PHE A 99 -11.79 -3.58 8.05
CA PHE A 99 -11.44 -4.99 8.25
C PHE A 99 -10.60 -5.20 9.52
N LEU A 100 -9.71 -4.28 9.82
CA LEU A 100 -8.88 -4.28 11.02
C LEU A 100 -9.57 -3.71 12.28
N ASN A 101 -10.91 -3.66 12.28
CA ASN A 101 -11.75 -3.12 13.35
C ASN A 101 -11.37 -1.68 13.74
N GLU A 102 -10.89 -0.89 12.77
CA GLU A 102 -10.51 0.51 12.95
C GLU A 102 -9.41 0.76 13.98
N CYS A 103 -8.60 -0.29 14.27
CA CYS A 103 -7.57 -0.24 15.29
C CYS A 103 -6.18 0.13 14.77
N ILE A 104 -5.92 -0.05 13.46
CA ILE A 104 -4.61 0.18 12.85
C ILE A 104 -4.73 1.25 11.78
N PRO A 105 -4.07 2.41 11.95
CA PRO A 105 -4.04 3.45 10.93
C PRO A 105 -3.55 2.95 9.58
N VAL A 106 -4.19 3.43 8.51
CA VAL A 106 -3.82 3.11 7.13
C VAL A 106 -3.48 4.39 6.37
N ILE A 107 -2.33 4.38 5.69
CA ILE A 107 -1.87 5.44 4.80
C ILE A 107 -1.90 4.91 3.37
N GLY A 108 -2.63 5.59 2.50
CA GLY A 108 -2.62 5.34 1.06
C GLY A 108 -1.59 6.23 0.37
N VAL A 109 -0.74 5.64 -0.47
CA VAL A 109 0.26 6.34 -1.28
C VAL A 109 0.02 6.00 -2.74
N ALA A 110 -0.47 6.94 -3.52
CA ALA A 110 -0.72 6.74 -4.94
C ALA A 110 0.25 7.54 -5.82
N LYS A 111 0.62 6.95 -6.97
CA LYS A 111 1.54 7.56 -7.97
C LYS A 111 0.83 8.49 -8.95
N ASN A 112 -0.48 8.31 -9.13
CA ASN A 112 -1.30 9.04 -10.09
C ASN A 112 -2.53 9.64 -9.40
N PRO A 113 -3.06 10.78 -9.89
CA PRO A 113 -4.29 11.32 -9.35
C PRO A 113 -5.46 10.39 -9.65
N PHE A 114 -6.35 10.22 -8.69
CA PHE A 114 -7.66 9.65 -8.94
C PHE A 114 -8.60 10.75 -9.42
N LYS A 115 -9.54 10.44 -10.29
CA LYS A 115 -10.49 11.41 -10.86
C LYS A 115 -11.14 12.22 -9.73
N HIS A 116 -11.03 13.55 -9.79
CA HIS A 116 -11.67 14.49 -8.87
C HIS A 116 -11.29 14.39 -7.39
N SER A 117 -10.20 13.67 -7.03
CA SER A 117 -9.76 13.57 -5.65
C SER A 117 -9.01 14.83 -5.23
N THR A 118 -9.69 15.75 -4.53
CA THR A 118 -9.07 16.90 -3.84
C THR A 118 -8.62 16.54 -2.43
N HIS A 119 -9.05 15.39 -1.86
CA HIS A 119 -8.65 14.90 -0.54
C HIS A 119 -7.19 14.51 -0.43
N ALA A 120 -6.59 14.06 -1.53
CA ALA A 120 -5.22 13.62 -1.49
C ALA A 120 -4.29 14.81 -1.29
N THR A 121 -3.48 14.75 -0.24
CA THR A 121 -2.42 15.73 -0.04
C THR A 121 -1.24 15.41 -0.96
N HIS A 122 -0.80 16.41 -1.72
CA HIS A 122 0.31 16.26 -2.64
C HIS A 122 1.65 16.33 -1.88
N LEU A 123 2.47 15.29 -2.01
CA LEU A 123 3.81 15.24 -1.48
C LEU A 123 4.84 15.17 -2.60
N ARG A 124 5.67 16.21 -2.74
CA ARG A 124 6.83 16.19 -3.65
C ARG A 124 8.06 15.66 -2.94
N ARG A 125 8.74 14.71 -3.55
CA ARG A 125 9.99 14.09 -3.07
C ARG A 125 10.98 13.91 -4.22
N GLY A 126 12.27 13.81 -3.86
CA GLY A 126 13.33 13.40 -4.78
C GLY A 126 13.50 14.28 -6.01
N GLY A 127 13.23 15.58 -5.91
CA GLY A 127 13.32 16.50 -7.05
C GLY A 127 12.30 16.26 -8.17
N SER A 128 11.33 15.36 -7.98
CA SER A 128 10.31 15.07 -8.98
C SER A 128 9.26 16.18 -9.07
N ALA A 129 8.94 16.60 -10.29
CA ALA A 129 7.81 17.51 -10.54
C ALA A 129 6.44 16.83 -10.28
N ARG A 130 6.37 15.49 -10.37
CA ARG A 130 5.15 14.72 -10.09
C ARG A 130 5.04 14.43 -8.61
N PRO A 131 3.98 14.84 -7.92
CA PRO A 131 3.79 14.53 -6.50
C PRO A 131 3.35 13.06 -6.30
N LEU A 132 3.51 12.56 -5.08
CA LEU A 132 2.74 11.45 -4.54
C LEU A 132 1.42 12.00 -3.99
N TYR A 133 0.39 11.17 -4.04
CA TYR A 133 -0.94 11.49 -3.53
C TYR A 133 -1.15 10.70 -2.24
N ILE A 134 -1.24 11.41 -1.11
CA ILE A 134 -1.33 10.82 0.22
C ILE A 134 -2.75 10.97 0.74
N THR A 135 -3.33 9.87 1.17
CA THR A 135 -4.59 9.79 1.91
C THR A 135 -4.38 8.99 3.19
N ALA A 136 -5.24 9.17 4.19
CA ALA A 136 -5.06 8.50 5.47
C ALA A 136 -6.38 8.28 6.20
N VAL A 137 -6.42 7.27 7.07
CA VAL A 137 -7.48 7.01 8.03
C VAL A 137 -6.87 6.49 9.33
N GLY A 138 -7.47 6.85 10.47
CA GLY A 138 -6.96 6.48 11.80
C GLY A 138 -5.72 7.28 12.25
N ILE A 139 -5.23 8.20 11.41
CA ILE A 139 -4.09 9.10 11.68
C ILE A 139 -4.33 10.44 10.98
N PRO A 140 -3.94 11.59 11.57
CA PRO A 140 -4.04 12.88 10.92
C PRO A 140 -3.25 12.91 9.60
N ILE A 141 -3.83 13.49 8.55
CA ILE A 141 -3.19 13.56 7.22
C ILE A 141 -1.81 14.25 7.27
N ALA A 142 -1.65 15.29 8.06
CA ALA A 142 -0.36 15.97 8.22
C ALA A 142 0.73 15.02 8.78
N GLN A 143 0.37 14.15 9.72
CA GLN A 143 1.27 13.14 10.27
C GLN A 143 1.59 12.07 9.22
N ALA A 144 0.61 11.61 8.44
CA ALA A 144 0.82 10.65 7.36
C ALA A 144 1.79 11.22 6.31
N VAL A 145 1.59 12.46 5.88
CA VAL A 145 2.47 13.15 4.93
C VAL A 145 3.90 13.27 5.49
N HIS A 146 4.04 13.69 6.77
CA HIS A 146 5.34 13.78 7.42
C HIS A 146 6.06 12.43 7.45
N ASN A 147 5.34 11.36 7.78
CA ASN A 147 5.88 10.01 7.85
C ASN A 147 6.38 9.52 6.48
N ILE A 148 5.58 9.69 5.43
CA ILE A 148 5.99 9.31 4.06
C ILE A 148 7.14 10.18 3.53
N ALA A 149 7.15 11.47 3.88
CA ALA A 149 8.26 12.36 3.52
C ALA A 149 9.59 11.93 4.17
N ALA A 150 9.53 11.44 5.41
CA ALA A 150 10.70 10.98 6.17
C ALA A 150 11.26 9.64 5.69
N MET A 151 10.53 8.86 4.89
CA MET A 151 10.98 7.55 4.40
C MET A 151 12.28 7.67 3.59
N HIS A 152 13.16 6.67 3.74
CA HIS A 152 14.46 6.62 3.10
C HIS A 152 14.39 6.65 1.56
N GLY A 153 15.40 7.28 0.95
CA GLY A 153 15.70 7.25 -0.47
C GLY A 153 15.59 8.61 -1.17
N PRO A 154 16.41 8.82 -2.22
CA PRO A 154 16.53 10.10 -2.91
C PRO A 154 15.44 10.32 -3.98
N HIS A 155 14.59 9.32 -4.23
CA HIS A 155 13.63 9.36 -5.32
C HIS A 155 12.22 9.78 -4.84
N ARG A 156 11.35 10.10 -5.81
CA ARG A 156 9.93 10.37 -5.58
C ARG A 156 9.28 9.25 -4.75
N PHE A 157 9.53 8.00 -5.14
CA PHE A 157 8.99 6.83 -4.45
C PHE A 157 10.02 6.30 -3.45
N PRO A 158 9.68 6.22 -2.15
CA PRO A 158 10.60 5.76 -1.10
C PRO A 158 11.20 4.38 -1.38
N SER A 159 12.42 4.14 -0.88
CA SER A 159 13.15 2.89 -1.11
C SER A 159 12.36 1.65 -0.65
N ILE A 160 11.72 1.72 0.51
CA ILE A 160 10.92 0.62 1.05
C ILE A 160 9.66 0.36 0.21
N LEU A 161 8.99 1.42 -0.26
CA LEU A 161 7.81 1.26 -1.13
C LEU A 161 8.20 0.71 -2.51
N ARG A 162 9.38 1.06 -3.02
CA ARG A 162 9.93 0.42 -4.22
C ARG A 162 10.28 -1.04 -3.98
N ARG A 163 10.76 -1.38 -2.79
CA ARG A 163 11.08 -2.77 -2.43
C ARG A 163 9.83 -3.64 -2.42
N VAL A 164 8.75 -3.18 -1.79
CA VAL A 164 7.50 -3.95 -1.76
C VAL A 164 6.87 -4.09 -3.15
N ASP A 165 6.89 -3.05 -3.98
CA ASP A 165 6.43 -3.08 -5.38
C ASP A 165 7.22 -4.13 -6.21
N ARG A 166 8.54 -4.25 -6.02
CA ARG A 166 9.35 -5.27 -6.69
C ARG A 166 9.04 -6.68 -6.22
N LEU A 167 8.85 -6.86 -4.92
CA LEU A 167 8.46 -8.17 -4.36
C LEU A 167 7.08 -8.63 -4.87
N SER A 168 6.11 -7.72 -4.98
CA SER A 168 4.80 -8.03 -5.51
C SER A 168 4.83 -8.46 -6.99
N ARG A 169 5.87 -8.06 -7.72
CA ARG A 169 6.13 -8.50 -9.11
C ARG A 169 6.91 -9.80 -9.21
N GLY A 170 7.26 -10.42 -8.07
CA GLY A 170 8.01 -11.68 -8.03
C GLY A 170 9.53 -11.51 -8.15
N GLU A 171 10.06 -10.29 -8.03
CA GLU A 171 11.50 -10.05 -8.00
C GLU A 171 12.06 -10.40 -6.63
N GLN A 172 12.68 -11.58 -6.52
CA GLN A 172 13.40 -11.99 -5.32
C GLN A 172 14.72 -11.22 -5.20
N THR A 173 15.20 -11.08 -3.96
CA THR A 173 16.54 -10.58 -3.71
C THR A 173 17.56 -11.60 -4.18
N SER A 174 18.49 -11.18 -5.05
CA SER A 174 19.72 -11.93 -5.31
C SER A 174 20.62 -11.87 -4.10
#